data_09886415c983d46198ad5e3868a104f0
#
_entry.id   09886415c983d46198ad5e3868a104f0
#
_cell.length_a   1.000
_cell.length_b   1.000
_cell.length_c   1.000
_cell.angle_alpha   90.00
_cell.angle_beta   90.00
_cell.angle_gamma   90.00
#
_symmetry.space_group_name_H-M   'P 1'
#
loop_
_entity.id
_entity.type
_entity.pdbx_description
1 polymer ?
#
loop_
_entity_poly.entity_id
_entity_poly.type
_entity_poly.pdbx_seq_one_letter_code
_entity_poly.pdbx_strand_id
1 'polypeptide(L)'
;MTINSVDEANRIGKEWLSREYGVATGSITVVSSSRTGTVWNVVLSFYSFSEPRKYQVIISDEGNVIKTQQLGNAVNQRAMGSAPTLVLIAMILSILVIIGFAFYSFSLLFLLVAPVAFPFVAFLGLIPLVFLVVSIWVLYRILAIRRFIESGDAKSAYDADSVAFGIVALIFNGIITGILLLVARDDLRRAAEQESPTAF
;
A
#
# COMPACT_ATOMS: atom_id res chain seq x y z
N MET A 1 -6.71 32.29 17.25
CA MET A 1 -5.25 32.59 17.29
C MET A 1 -4.76 32.28 15.88
N THR A 2 -4.22 33.25 15.16
CA THR A 2 -3.82 33.02 13.75
C THR A 2 -2.34 32.74 13.71
N ILE A 3 -1.94 31.63 13.09
CA ILE A 3 -0.53 31.26 12.93
C ILE A 3 0.11 32.20 11.90
N ASN A 4 1.05 33.00 12.33
CA ASN A 4 1.73 33.98 11.50
C ASN A 4 3.21 33.62 11.17
N SER A 5 3.73 32.56 11.78
CA SER A 5 5.12 32.16 11.58
C SER A 5 5.30 30.67 11.37
N VAL A 6 6.37 30.31 10.64
CA VAL A 6 6.81 28.94 10.42
C VAL A 6 7.11 28.24 11.76
N ASP A 7 7.72 28.97 12.70
CA ASP A 7 8.12 28.43 14.01
C ASP A 7 6.90 28.03 14.85
N GLU A 8 5.84 28.81 14.75
CA GLU A 8 4.58 28.51 15.45
C GLU A 8 3.90 27.27 14.86
N ALA A 9 3.84 27.16 13.53
CA ALA A 9 3.34 25.96 12.85
C ALA A 9 4.15 24.72 13.23
N ASN A 10 5.47 24.83 13.25
CA ASN A 10 6.39 23.77 13.66
C ASN A 10 6.15 23.33 15.10
N ARG A 11 5.97 24.29 16.01
CA ARG A 11 5.68 24.01 17.42
C ARG A 11 4.38 23.24 17.58
N ILE A 12 3.30 23.69 16.93
CA ILE A 12 2.00 23.02 16.98
C ILE A 12 2.10 21.60 16.44
N GLY A 13 2.76 21.42 15.28
CA GLY A 13 2.97 20.10 14.70
C GLY A 13 3.75 19.15 15.61
N LYS A 14 4.81 19.64 16.26
CA LYS A 14 5.59 18.85 17.24
C LYS A 14 4.78 18.50 18.48
N GLU A 15 4.04 19.46 19.05
CA GLU A 15 3.18 19.24 20.21
C GLU A 15 2.08 18.22 19.92
N TRP A 16 1.50 18.28 18.70
CA TRP A 16 0.49 17.33 18.27
C TRP A 16 1.08 15.91 18.16
N LEU A 17 2.21 15.73 17.45
CA LEU A 17 2.88 14.44 17.34
C LEU A 17 3.33 13.88 18.69
N SER A 18 3.85 14.75 19.57
CA SER A 18 4.25 14.36 20.93
C SER A 18 3.10 13.79 21.73
N ARG A 19 1.92 14.39 21.61
CA ARG A 19 0.69 13.94 22.29
C ARG A 19 0.14 12.64 21.72
N GLU A 20 0.12 12.53 20.39
CA GLU A 20 -0.47 11.38 19.69
C GLU A 20 0.37 10.12 19.81
N TYR A 21 1.70 10.25 19.75
CA TYR A 21 2.63 9.12 19.74
C TYR A 21 3.44 8.95 21.02
N GLY A 22 3.23 9.81 22.02
CA GLY A 22 3.96 9.74 23.30
C GLY A 22 5.46 10.02 23.19
N VAL A 23 5.88 10.75 22.15
CA VAL A 23 7.29 11.04 21.84
C VAL A 23 7.68 12.40 22.42
N ALA A 24 8.87 12.51 23.03
CA ALA A 24 9.34 13.78 23.55
C ALA A 24 9.47 14.83 22.42
N THR A 25 8.96 16.04 22.63
CA THR A 25 8.99 17.12 21.61
C THR A 25 10.40 17.45 21.12
N GLY A 26 11.39 17.29 21.99
CA GLY A 26 12.82 17.50 21.66
C GLY A 26 13.42 16.46 20.72
N SER A 27 12.82 15.26 20.63
CA SER A 27 13.27 14.22 19.69
C SER A 27 12.60 14.32 18.30
N ILE A 28 11.66 15.26 18.12
CA ILE A 28 10.98 15.49 16.86
C ILE A 28 11.74 16.54 16.05
N THR A 29 12.25 16.15 14.89
CA THR A 29 12.96 17.03 13.96
C THR A 29 12.03 17.54 12.88
N VAL A 30 12.10 18.83 12.57
CA VAL A 30 11.40 19.43 11.43
C VAL A 30 12.21 19.15 10.16
N VAL A 31 11.60 18.48 9.19
CA VAL A 31 12.22 18.16 7.90
C VAL A 31 11.98 19.28 6.90
N SER A 32 10.74 19.75 6.82
CA SER A 32 10.36 20.88 5.97
C SER A 32 9.05 21.50 6.46
N SER A 33 8.86 22.76 6.15
CA SER A 33 7.63 23.49 6.43
C SER A 33 7.31 24.41 5.27
N SER A 34 6.09 24.41 4.81
CA SER A 34 5.62 25.28 3.74
C SER A 34 4.20 25.73 3.99
N ARG A 35 3.85 26.92 3.52
CA ARG A 35 2.50 27.45 3.56
C ARG A 35 1.87 27.39 2.17
N THR A 36 0.67 26.86 2.07
CA THR A 36 -0.10 26.81 0.83
C THR A 36 -1.48 27.38 1.08
N GLY A 37 -1.70 28.61 0.66
CA GLY A 37 -2.95 29.34 0.95
C GLY A 37 -3.13 29.57 2.45
N THR A 38 -4.21 29.00 3.02
CA THR A 38 -4.60 29.12 4.44
C THR A 38 -4.14 27.93 5.30
N VAL A 39 -3.28 27.06 4.77
CA VAL A 39 -2.81 25.87 5.50
C VAL A 39 -1.30 25.79 5.52
N TRP A 40 -0.80 25.29 6.64
CA TRP A 40 0.61 24.97 6.84
C TRP A 40 0.84 23.48 6.65
N ASN A 41 1.80 23.12 5.81
CA ASN A 41 2.28 21.75 5.63
C ASN A 41 3.59 21.60 6.38
N VAL A 42 3.59 20.88 7.47
CA VAL A 42 4.78 20.64 8.30
C VAL A 42 5.15 19.16 8.20
N VAL A 43 6.36 18.89 7.74
CA VAL A 43 6.91 17.53 7.69
C VAL A 43 7.84 17.36 8.89
N LEU A 44 7.50 16.40 9.73
CA LEU A 44 8.19 16.10 10.99
C LEU A 44 8.73 14.67 10.94
N SER A 45 9.87 14.45 11.59
CA SER A 45 10.49 13.14 11.69
C SER A 45 10.87 12.87 13.14
N PHE A 46 10.66 11.65 13.60
CA PHE A 46 11.14 11.16 14.90
C PHE A 46 11.49 9.67 14.81
N TYR A 47 12.26 9.18 15.78
CA TYR A 47 12.58 7.77 15.87
C TYR A 47 11.58 7.07 16.80
N SER A 48 10.96 6.00 16.30
CA SER A 48 10.10 5.10 17.07
C SER A 48 10.67 3.70 16.99
N PHE A 49 11.06 3.13 18.13
CA PHE A 49 11.72 1.80 18.21
C PHE A 49 12.90 1.63 17.24
N SER A 50 13.76 2.65 17.15
CA SER A 50 14.93 2.73 16.27
C SER A 50 14.63 2.96 14.79
N GLU A 51 13.37 3.10 14.39
CA GLU A 51 12.98 3.41 13.01
C GLU A 51 12.66 4.90 12.84
N PRO A 52 13.20 5.58 11.81
CA PRO A 52 12.83 6.95 11.49
C PRO A 52 11.43 6.98 10.86
N ARG A 53 10.51 7.64 11.53
CA ARG A 53 9.15 7.88 11.01
C ARG A 53 8.99 9.32 10.60
N LYS A 54 8.38 9.56 9.45
CA LYS A 54 8.06 10.90 8.94
C LYS A 54 6.56 11.07 8.84
N TYR A 55 6.09 12.23 9.27
CA TYR A 55 4.69 12.61 9.21
C TYR A 55 4.53 13.97 8.56
N GLN A 56 3.59 14.09 7.67
CA GLN A 56 3.09 15.38 7.20
C GLN A 56 1.89 15.75 8.07
N VAL A 57 1.97 16.90 8.69
CA VAL A 57 0.90 17.48 9.50
C VAL A 57 0.40 18.72 8.77
N ILE A 58 -0.88 18.74 8.42
CA ILE A 58 -1.54 19.87 7.78
C ILE A 58 -2.30 20.64 8.86
N ILE A 59 -1.91 21.90 9.04
CA ILE A 59 -2.43 22.77 10.11
C ILE A 59 -3.12 23.97 9.47
N SER A 60 -4.32 24.31 9.94
CA SER A 60 -5.00 25.54 9.50
C SER A 60 -4.32 26.79 10.06
N ASP A 61 -4.56 27.95 9.45
CA ASP A 61 -4.10 29.24 10.00
C ASP A 61 -4.65 29.52 11.41
N GLU A 62 -5.70 28.83 11.84
CA GLU A 62 -6.27 28.92 13.18
C GLU A 62 -5.53 28.06 14.23
N GLY A 63 -4.57 27.24 13.80
CA GLY A 63 -3.81 26.34 14.68
C GLY A 63 -4.41 24.95 14.86
N ASN A 64 -5.46 24.60 14.12
CA ASN A 64 -6.06 23.28 14.17
C ASN A 64 -5.36 22.31 13.22
N VAL A 65 -5.02 21.12 13.69
CA VAL A 65 -4.54 20.04 12.82
C VAL A 65 -5.71 19.48 12.03
N ILE A 66 -5.70 19.68 10.71
CA ILE A 66 -6.76 19.26 9.79
C ILE A 66 -6.54 17.80 9.37
N LYS A 67 -5.32 17.46 9.06
CA LYS A 67 -4.95 16.13 8.52
C LYS A 67 -3.54 15.77 8.92
N THR A 68 -3.34 14.49 9.20
CA THR A 68 -2.00 13.91 9.35
C THR A 68 -1.86 12.73 8.41
N GLN A 69 -0.69 12.62 7.82
CA GLN A 69 -0.34 11.52 6.95
C GLN A 69 1.08 11.05 7.25
N GLN A 70 1.25 9.78 7.52
CA GLN A 70 2.58 9.21 7.59
C GLN A 70 3.18 9.22 6.18
N LEU A 71 4.32 9.89 6.05
CA LEU A 71 5.10 9.87 4.82
C LEU A 71 6.02 8.66 4.90
N GLY A 72 5.88 7.75 3.95
CA GLY A 72 6.88 6.72 3.75
C GLY A 72 8.25 7.37 3.56
N ASN A 73 9.30 6.74 4.06
CA ASN A 73 10.65 7.23 3.85
C ASN A 73 10.91 7.30 2.34
N ALA A 74 11.07 8.50 1.79
CA ALA A 74 11.38 8.68 0.37
C ALA A 74 12.69 7.96 -0.02
N VAL A 75 13.57 7.72 0.95
CA VAL A 75 14.77 6.91 0.80
C VAL A 75 14.39 5.45 0.56
N ASN A 76 13.43 4.92 1.32
CA ASN A 76 12.97 3.54 1.20
C ASN A 76 12.19 3.31 -0.09
N GLN A 77 11.40 4.28 -0.54
CA GLN A 77 10.72 4.18 -1.84
C GLN A 77 11.70 4.09 -3.01
N ARG A 78 12.82 4.83 -2.97
CA ARG A 78 13.89 4.69 -3.96
C ARG A 78 14.62 3.35 -3.84
N ALA A 79 14.82 2.85 -2.64
CA ALA A 79 15.43 1.54 -2.39
C ALA A 79 14.57 0.38 -2.90
N MET A 80 13.23 0.54 -2.95
CA MET A 80 12.30 -0.46 -3.49
C MET A 80 12.36 -0.60 -5.03
N GLY A 81 13.19 0.21 -5.72
CA GLY A 81 13.43 0.08 -7.15
C GLY A 81 12.17 0.11 -8.00
N SER A 82 11.95 -0.93 -8.79
CA SER A 82 10.80 -1.06 -9.68
C SER A 82 9.54 -1.64 -9.00
N ALA A 83 9.64 -2.14 -7.77
CA ALA A 83 8.55 -2.82 -7.07
C ALA A 83 7.23 -2.01 -7.03
N PRO A 84 7.21 -0.69 -6.75
CA PRO A 84 5.97 0.09 -6.76
C PRO A 84 5.24 0.05 -8.10
N THR A 85 6.00 0.15 -9.20
CA THR A 85 5.46 0.11 -10.57
C THR A 85 4.97 -1.28 -10.93
N LEU A 86 5.74 -2.32 -10.60
CA LEU A 86 5.38 -3.71 -10.89
C LEU A 86 4.12 -4.13 -10.13
N VAL A 87 4.00 -3.76 -8.86
CA VAL A 87 2.80 -4.03 -8.04
C VAL A 87 1.58 -3.26 -8.57
N LEU A 88 1.75 -2.03 -9.06
CA LEU A 88 0.68 -1.27 -9.70
C LEU A 88 0.18 -1.96 -10.98
N ILE A 89 1.10 -2.40 -11.85
CA ILE A 89 0.75 -3.12 -13.08
C ILE A 89 0.06 -4.44 -12.74
N ALA A 90 0.58 -5.20 -11.77
CA ALA A 90 -0.02 -6.44 -11.29
C ALA A 90 -1.45 -6.22 -10.76
N MET A 91 -1.70 -5.11 -10.07
CA MET A 91 -3.03 -4.71 -9.59
C MET A 91 -3.99 -4.45 -10.76
N ILE A 92 -3.57 -3.69 -11.76
CA ILE A 92 -4.40 -3.38 -12.94
C ILE A 92 -4.76 -4.67 -13.69
N LEU A 93 -3.76 -5.54 -13.91
CA LEU A 93 -3.98 -6.83 -14.56
C LEU A 93 -4.93 -7.73 -13.76
N SER A 94 -4.80 -7.76 -12.42
CA SER A 94 -5.72 -8.51 -11.57
C SER A 94 -7.16 -8.02 -11.68
N ILE A 95 -7.38 -6.72 -11.77
CA ILE A 95 -8.71 -6.14 -11.98
C ILE A 95 -9.29 -6.59 -13.33
N LEU A 96 -8.49 -6.55 -14.39
CA LEU A 96 -8.92 -7.00 -15.71
C LEU A 96 -9.29 -8.49 -15.74
N VAL A 97 -8.51 -9.33 -15.05
CA VAL A 97 -8.80 -10.76 -14.92
C VAL A 97 -10.10 -10.99 -14.15
N ILE A 98 -10.34 -10.26 -13.06
CA ILE A 98 -11.60 -10.35 -12.29
C ILE A 98 -12.79 -9.96 -13.14
N ILE A 99 -12.70 -8.88 -13.91
CA ILE A 99 -13.75 -8.44 -14.83
C ILE A 99 -14.02 -9.54 -15.88
N GLY A 100 -12.98 -10.13 -16.46
CA GLY A 100 -13.09 -11.23 -17.41
C GLY A 100 -13.80 -12.45 -16.82
N PHE A 101 -13.38 -12.88 -15.62
CA PHE A 101 -14.04 -14.02 -14.96
C PHE A 101 -15.47 -13.72 -14.52
N ALA A 102 -15.76 -12.50 -14.08
CA ALA A 102 -17.12 -12.08 -13.73
C ALA A 102 -18.04 -12.14 -14.95
N PHE A 103 -17.57 -11.61 -16.09
CA PHE A 103 -18.32 -11.64 -17.34
C PHE A 103 -18.55 -13.08 -17.85
N TYR A 104 -17.51 -13.92 -17.77
CA TYR A 104 -17.59 -15.32 -18.17
C TYR A 104 -18.54 -16.11 -17.26
N SER A 105 -18.47 -15.91 -15.94
CA SER A 105 -19.37 -16.53 -14.98
C SER A 105 -20.83 -16.13 -15.20
N PHE A 106 -21.06 -14.83 -15.49
CA PHE A 106 -22.39 -14.33 -15.82
C PHE A 106 -22.94 -14.96 -17.09
N SER A 107 -22.12 -15.09 -18.13
CA SER A 107 -22.50 -15.73 -19.40
C SER A 107 -22.87 -17.21 -19.22
N LEU A 108 -22.13 -17.93 -18.37
CA LEU A 108 -22.44 -19.32 -18.04
C LEU A 108 -23.75 -19.45 -17.22
N LEU A 109 -24.00 -18.52 -16.29
CA LEU A 109 -25.25 -18.49 -15.54
C LEU A 109 -26.47 -18.34 -16.49
N PHE A 110 -26.33 -17.52 -17.52
CA PHE A 110 -27.37 -17.35 -18.54
C PHE A 110 -27.63 -18.64 -19.34
N LEU A 111 -26.57 -19.41 -19.60
CA LEU A 111 -26.68 -20.71 -20.28
C LEU A 111 -27.36 -21.78 -19.40
N LEU A 112 -27.19 -21.68 -18.07
CA LEU A 112 -27.79 -22.61 -17.10
C LEU A 112 -29.33 -22.46 -16.98
N VAL A 113 -29.85 -21.27 -17.27
CA VAL A 113 -31.30 -20.97 -17.28
C VAL A 113 -31.98 -21.49 -18.56
N ALA A 114 -31.21 -21.84 -19.60
CA ALA A 114 -31.74 -22.48 -20.79
C ALA A 114 -32.21 -23.91 -20.49
N PRO A 115 -33.39 -24.36 -21.00
CA PRO A 115 -34.05 -25.61 -20.60
C PRO A 115 -33.33 -26.91 -20.98
N VAL A 116 -32.10 -26.85 -21.49
CA VAL A 116 -31.28 -27.99 -21.95
C VAL A 116 -29.99 -28.15 -21.12
N ALA A 117 -29.94 -27.68 -19.88
CA ALA A 117 -28.72 -27.73 -19.10
C ALA A 117 -28.39 -29.16 -18.64
N PHE A 118 -27.44 -29.78 -19.30
CA PHE A 118 -26.80 -31.01 -18.86
C PHE A 118 -26.12 -30.78 -17.50
N PRO A 119 -26.18 -31.72 -16.53
CA PRO A 119 -25.50 -31.60 -15.23
C PRO A 119 -24.00 -31.32 -15.33
N PHE A 120 -23.37 -31.69 -16.45
CA PHE A 120 -21.97 -31.41 -16.77
C PHE A 120 -21.68 -29.91 -16.96
N VAL A 121 -22.63 -29.14 -17.50
CA VAL A 121 -22.49 -27.67 -17.69
C VAL A 121 -22.52 -26.94 -16.35
N ALA A 122 -23.33 -27.45 -15.40
CA ALA A 122 -23.35 -26.91 -14.02
C ALA A 122 -22.00 -27.08 -13.32
N PHE A 123 -21.35 -28.23 -13.49
CA PHE A 123 -20.04 -28.49 -12.91
C PHE A 123 -18.94 -27.57 -13.55
N LEU A 124 -18.96 -27.38 -14.86
CA LEU A 124 -18.07 -26.47 -15.55
C LEU A 124 -18.27 -24.99 -15.13
N GLY A 125 -19.48 -24.62 -14.71
CA GLY A 125 -19.78 -23.28 -14.20
C GLY A 125 -19.17 -22.98 -12.83
N LEU A 126 -18.88 -23.99 -12.01
CA LEU A 126 -18.25 -23.82 -10.69
C LEU A 126 -16.76 -23.42 -10.80
N ILE A 127 -16.06 -23.88 -11.82
CA ILE A 127 -14.62 -23.63 -11.97
C ILE A 127 -14.32 -22.11 -12.07
N PRO A 128 -14.96 -21.33 -12.98
CA PRO A 128 -14.73 -19.89 -13.07
C PRO A 128 -15.09 -19.14 -11.78
N LEU A 129 -16.06 -19.63 -11.03
CA LEU A 129 -16.50 -19.02 -9.78
C LEU A 129 -15.42 -19.18 -8.69
N VAL A 130 -14.77 -20.35 -8.63
CA VAL A 130 -13.60 -20.56 -7.75
C VAL A 130 -12.44 -19.63 -8.16
N PHE A 131 -12.16 -19.54 -9.47
CA PHE A 131 -11.13 -18.63 -9.99
C PHE A 131 -11.44 -17.17 -9.64
N LEU A 132 -12.69 -16.75 -9.75
CA LEU A 132 -13.14 -15.40 -9.38
C LEU A 132 -12.86 -15.11 -7.90
N VAL A 133 -13.26 -16.01 -7.00
CA VAL A 133 -13.04 -15.83 -5.55
C VAL A 133 -11.56 -15.74 -5.21
N VAL A 134 -10.74 -16.63 -5.77
CA VAL A 134 -9.29 -16.61 -5.53
C VAL A 134 -8.66 -15.35 -6.13
N SER A 135 -9.10 -14.89 -7.32
CA SER A 135 -8.60 -13.66 -7.93
C SER A 135 -8.94 -12.42 -7.10
N ILE A 136 -10.11 -12.36 -6.48
CA ILE A 136 -10.49 -11.29 -5.55
C ILE A 136 -9.57 -11.31 -4.31
N TRP A 137 -9.29 -12.49 -3.76
CA TRP A 137 -8.37 -12.63 -2.64
C TRP A 137 -6.94 -12.18 -3.03
N VAL A 138 -6.45 -12.56 -4.22
CA VAL A 138 -5.16 -12.09 -4.75
C VAL A 138 -5.12 -10.57 -4.86
N LEU A 139 -6.17 -9.95 -5.41
CA LEU A 139 -6.27 -8.49 -5.50
C LEU A 139 -6.21 -7.83 -4.12
N TYR A 140 -6.91 -8.38 -3.14
CA TYR A 140 -6.88 -7.87 -1.76
C TYR A 140 -5.46 -7.89 -1.17
N ARG A 141 -4.71 -8.97 -1.42
CA ARG A 141 -3.31 -9.09 -1.00
C ARG A 141 -2.40 -8.09 -1.72
N ILE A 142 -2.58 -7.89 -3.03
CA ILE A 142 -1.83 -6.88 -3.80
C ILE A 142 -2.08 -5.47 -3.24
N LEU A 143 -3.32 -5.14 -2.87
CA LEU A 143 -3.67 -3.87 -2.24
C LEU A 143 -2.98 -3.69 -0.88
N ALA A 144 -2.83 -4.76 -0.09
CA ALA A 144 -2.09 -4.71 1.17
C ALA A 144 -0.59 -4.43 0.93
N ILE A 145 0.05 -5.15 0.00
CA ILE A 145 1.44 -4.92 -0.39
C ILE A 145 1.64 -3.48 -0.85
N ARG A 146 0.75 -2.98 -1.69
CA ARG A 146 0.79 -1.59 -2.18
C ARG A 146 0.72 -0.57 -1.04
N ARG A 147 -0.14 -0.78 -0.03
CA ARG A 147 -0.22 0.10 1.15
C ARG A 147 1.09 0.14 1.92
N PHE A 148 1.76 -0.99 2.11
CA PHE A 148 3.07 -1.04 2.75
C PHE A 148 4.14 -0.32 1.91
N ILE A 149 4.13 -0.46 0.59
CA ILE A 149 5.02 0.28 -0.31
C ILE A 149 4.76 1.79 -0.21
N GLU A 150 3.50 2.23 -0.21
CA GLU A 150 3.12 3.65 -0.08
C GLU A 150 3.50 4.22 1.29
N SER A 151 3.47 3.41 2.35
CA SER A 151 3.96 3.81 3.68
C SER A 151 5.48 3.78 3.81
N GLY A 152 6.20 3.24 2.81
CA GLY A 152 7.67 3.11 2.83
C GLY A 152 8.18 1.97 3.71
N ASP A 153 7.31 1.03 4.11
CA ASP A 153 7.65 -0.15 4.91
C ASP A 153 7.99 -1.33 3.99
N ALA A 154 9.26 -1.40 3.57
CA ALA A 154 9.72 -2.43 2.66
C ALA A 154 9.67 -3.82 3.30
N LYS A 155 9.92 -3.92 4.59
CA LYS A 155 9.90 -5.19 5.32
C LYS A 155 8.49 -5.79 5.35
N SER A 156 7.49 -5.02 5.75
CA SER A 156 6.10 -5.49 5.76
C SER A 156 5.58 -5.78 4.35
N ALA A 157 6.02 -5.01 3.34
CA ALA A 157 5.70 -5.28 1.94
C ALA A 157 6.31 -6.62 1.49
N TYR A 158 7.57 -6.89 1.81
CA TYR A 158 8.26 -8.15 1.50
C TYR A 158 7.63 -9.36 2.19
N ASP A 159 7.28 -9.23 3.48
CA ASP A 159 6.63 -10.30 4.26
C ASP A 159 5.21 -10.59 3.75
N ALA A 160 4.52 -9.57 3.25
CA ALA A 160 3.20 -9.72 2.62
C ALA A 160 3.30 -10.39 1.22
N ASP A 161 4.40 -10.20 0.50
CA ASP A 161 4.65 -10.75 -0.84
C ASP A 161 5.48 -12.04 -0.75
N SER A 162 4.84 -13.15 -0.38
CA SER A 162 5.49 -14.46 -0.31
C SER A 162 5.62 -15.13 -1.69
N VAL A 163 6.63 -15.98 -1.86
CA VAL A 163 6.79 -16.80 -3.09
C VAL A 163 5.52 -17.62 -3.36
N ALA A 164 4.94 -18.21 -2.32
CA ALA A 164 3.71 -18.98 -2.45
C ALA A 164 2.57 -18.11 -2.99
N PHE A 165 2.47 -16.85 -2.54
CA PHE A 165 1.50 -15.90 -3.05
C PHE A 165 1.72 -15.59 -4.54
N GLY A 166 2.99 -15.36 -4.96
CA GLY A 166 3.34 -15.16 -6.37
C GLY A 166 2.94 -16.35 -7.25
N ILE A 167 3.13 -17.60 -6.76
CA ILE A 167 2.71 -18.81 -7.47
C ILE A 167 1.19 -18.91 -7.58
N VAL A 168 0.44 -18.61 -6.51
CA VAL A 168 -1.02 -18.56 -6.54
C VAL A 168 -1.50 -17.50 -7.55
N ALA A 169 -0.92 -16.30 -7.53
CA ALA A 169 -1.24 -15.26 -8.48
C ALA A 169 -0.95 -15.68 -9.93
N LEU A 170 0.14 -16.43 -10.16
CA LEU A 170 0.50 -16.95 -11.48
C LEU A 170 -0.56 -17.92 -12.02
N ILE A 171 -1.11 -18.80 -11.16
CA ILE A 171 -2.11 -19.79 -11.55
C ILE A 171 -3.48 -19.15 -11.77
N PHE A 172 -3.91 -18.28 -10.86
CA PHE A 172 -5.28 -17.76 -10.81
C PHE A 172 -5.48 -16.39 -11.47
N ASN A 173 -4.45 -15.53 -11.44
CA ASN A 173 -4.51 -14.17 -12.03
C ASN A 173 -3.69 -14.03 -13.31
N GLY A 174 -3.12 -15.14 -13.79
CA GLY A 174 -2.36 -15.18 -15.03
C GLY A 174 -0.85 -15.05 -14.83
N ILE A 175 -0.12 -15.63 -15.77
CA ILE A 175 1.34 -15.78 -15.74
C ILE A 175 2.04 -14.43 -15.54
N ILE A 176 1.58 -13.38 -16.23
CA ILE A 176 2.20 -12.05 -16.18
C ILE A 176 2.09 -11.46 -14.77
N THR A 177 0.91 -11.52 -14.14
CA THR A 177 0.68 -11.01 -12.79
C THR A 177 1.59 -11.70 -11.77
N GLY A 178 1.69 -13.03 -11.82
CA GLY A 178 2.54 -13.80 -10.93
C GLY A 178 4.02 -13.48 -11.11
N ILE A 179 4.51 -13.38 -12.36
CA ILE A 179 5.89 -12.99 -12.64
C ILE A 179 6.21 -11.60 -12.13
N LEU A 180 5.32 -10.61 -12.36
CA LEU A 180 5.51 -9.24 -11.87
C LEU A 180 5.66 -9.18 -10.35
N LEU A 181 4.85 -9.94 -9.61
CA LEU A 181 4.94 -10.03 -8.15
C LEU A 181 6.26 -10.69 -7.71
N LEU A 182 6.67 -11.79 -8.34
CA LEU A 182 7.93 -12.46 -8.01
C LEU A 182 9.15 -11.56 -8.28
N VAL A 183 9.12 -10.75 -9.35
CA VAL A 183 10.18 -9.78 -9.63
C VAL A 183 10.14 -8.62 -8.62
N ALA A 184 8.96 -8.08 -8.32
CA ALA A 184 8.79 -7.03 -7.33
C ALA A 184 9.30 -7.47 -5.94
N ARG A 185 9.11 -8.73 -5.60
CA ARG A 185 9.58 -9.32 -4.35
C ARG A 185 11.10 -9.23 -4.18
N ASP A 186 11.86 -9.41 -5.26
CA ASP A 186 13.33 -9.31 -5.19
C ASP A 186 13.80 -7.90 -4.88
N ASP A 187 13.15 -6.88 -5.45
CA ASP A 187 13.40 -5.47 -5.14
C ASP A 187 12.99 -5.14 -3.70
N LEU A 188 11.83 -5.65 -3.23
CA LEU A 188 11.36 -5.48 -1.85
C LEU A 188 12.31 -6.13 -0.84
N ARG A 189 12.85 -7.32 -1.17
CA ARG A 189 13.84 -7.99 -0.32
C ARG A 189 15.09 -7.15 -0.13
N ARG A 190 15.66 -6.63 -1.23
CA ARG A 190 16.83 -5.75 -1.17
C ARG A 190 16.58 -4.50 -0.33
N ALA A 191 15.41 -3.91 -0.46
CA ALA A 191 15.03 -2.75 0.33
C ALA A 191 14.87 -3.11 1.82
N ALA A 192 14.23 -4.24 2.14
CA ALA A 192 14.05 -4.71 3.50
C ALA A 192 15.39 -5.05 4.20
N GLU A 193 16.36 -5.60 3.47
CA GLU A 193 17.71 -5.86 3.97
C GLU A 193 18.45 -4.55 4.32
N GLN A 194 18.19 -3.46 3.59
CA GLN A 194 18.75 -2.13 3.87
C GLN A 194 18.06 -1.45 5.07
N GLU A 195 16.80 -1.78 5.36
CA GLU A 195 16.09 -1.28 6.55
C GLU A 195 16.54 -1.92 7.85
N SER A 196 17.05 -3.14 7.79
CA SER A 196 17.60 -3.85 8.96
C SER A 196 19.12 -3.65 8.98
N PRO A 197 19.64 -2.56 9.57
CA PRO A 197 21.08 -2.45 9.81
C PRO A 197 21.44 -3.61 10.74
N THR A 198 22.31 -4.49 10.27
CA THR A 198 22.91 -5.57 11.04
C THR A 198 23.31 -5.03 12.39
N ALA A 199 22.61 -5.47 13.45
CA ALA A 199 23.06 -5.30 14.81
C ALA A 199 24.39 -6.09 14.94
N PHE A 200 25.52 -5.38 14.85
CA PHE A 200 26.81 -5.82 15.32
C PHE A 200 27.04 -5.31 16.73
#